data_6c7a9b3524f738a5d6b740ffd799ee87
#
_entry.id   6c7a9b3524f738a5d6b740ffd799ee87
#
_cell.length_a   1.000
_cell.length_b   1.000
_cell.length_c   1.000
_cell.angle_alpha   90.00
_cell.angle_beta   90.00
_cell.angle_gamma   90.00
#
_symmetry.space_group_name_H-M   'P 1'
#
loop_
_entity.id
_entity.type
_entity.pdbx_description
1 polymer ?
#
loop_
_entity_poly.entity_id
_entity_poly.type
_entity_poly.pdbx_seq_one_letter_code
_entity_poly.pdbx_strand_id
1 'polypeptide(L)'
;FPMLDDRLLSFSLKLPDHYKLKGLQLRWFFKEGLRDFLPKEIIAKKKQGFGLPFGVWALGTPQLKALASDSLDGLVARGVVRADFVQDLMTKRLPEHPGYFGEMVWILMMLEQWLQAHAAKFRV
;
A
#
# COMPACT_ATOMS: atom_id res chain seq x y z
N PHE A 1 -21.39 7.70 1.21
CA PHE A 1 -20.10 7.86 1.91
C PHE A 1 -20.13 9.19 2.67
N PRO A 2 -20.18 9.20 4.03
CA PRO A 2 -20.34 10.43 4.80
C PRO A 2 -19.31 11.52 4.50
N MET A 3 -18.06 11.11 4.20
CA MET A 3 -16.97 12.06 3.88
C MET A 3 -17.01 12.60 2.46
N LEU A 4 -17.94 12.13 1.61
CA LEU A 4 -18.15 12.58 0.23
C LEU A 4 -19.51 13.29 0.07
N ASP A 5 -20.14 13.71 1.17
CA ASP A 5 -21.34 14.55 1.12
C ASP A 5 -21.02 15.91 0.48
N ASP A 6 -21.86 16.38 -0.45
CA ASP A 6 -21.61 17.61 -1.22
C ASP A 6 -21.45 18.85 -0.33
N ARG A 7 -22.13 18.89 0.80
CA ARG A 7 -22.01 19.98 1.77
C ARG A 7 -20.65 19.98 2.43
N LEU A 8 -20.10 18.78 2.78
CA LEU A 8 -18.75 18.63 3.32
C LEU A 8 -17.69 18.99 2.29
N LEU A 9 -17.86 18.57 1.04
CA LEU A 9 -16.98 18.94 -0.05
C LEU A 9 -16.99 20.46 -0.26
N SER A 10 -18.16 21.07 -0.38
CA SER A 10 -18.30 22.52 -0.57
C SER A 10 -17.73 23.31 0.62
N PHE A 11 -17.91 22.82 1.85
CA PHE A 11 -17.30 23.41 3.03
C PHE A 11 -15.76 23.27 3.00
N SER A 12 -15.24 22.10 2.67
CA SER A 12 -13.80 21.86 2.62
C SER A 12 -13.08 22.70 1.58
N LEU A 13 -13.73 22.97 0.44
CA LEU A 13 -13.20 23.85 -0.62
C LEU A 13 -13.09 25.31 -0.16
N LYS A 14 -14.00 25.76 0.69
CA LYS A 14 -14.02 27.14 1.23
C LYS A 14 -13.06 27.34 2.40
N LEU A 15 -12.54 26.27 3.00
CA LEU A 15 -11.57 26.40 4.08
C LEU A 15 -10.23 26.93 3.57
N PRO A 16 -9.66 27.96 4.20
CA PRO A 16 -8.30 28.41 3.92
C PRO A 16 -7.26 27.32 4.15
N ASP A 17 -6.19 27.31 3.35
CA ASP A 17 -5.21 26.24 3.35
C ASP A 17 -4.49 26.06 4.69
N HIS A 18 -4.29 27.14 5.45
CA HIS A 18 -3.67 27.07 6.79
C HIS A 18 -4.52 26.32 7.83
N TYR A 19 -5.83 26.12 7.58
CA TYR A 19 -6.66 25.22 8.39
C TYR A 19 -6.56 23.77 7.93
N LYS A 20 -6.37 23.53 6.64
CA LYS A 20 -6.22 22.17 6.09
C LYS A 20 -4.89 21.56 6.51
N LEU A 21 -3.83 22.37 6.49
CA LEU A 21 -2.47 21.96 6.85
C LEU A 21 -1.82 23.02 7.74
N LYS A 22 -1.60 22.70 9.00
CA LYS A 22 -0.89 23.57 9.95
C LYS A 22 0.52 23.04 10.17
N GLY A 23 1.50 23.68 9.55
CA GLY A 23 2.86 23.16 9.50
C GLY A 23 2.87 21.80 8.78
N LEU A 24 3.45 20.77 9.40
CA LEU A 24 3.45 19.40 8.89
C LEU A 24 2.33 18.52 9.48
N GLN A 25 1.37 19.11 10.20
CA GLN A 25 0.30 18.37 10.85
C GLN A 25 -0.88 18.15 9.87
N LEU A 26 -0.97 16.94 9.32
CA LEU A 26 -2.10 16.54 8.51
C LEU A 26 -3.39 16.48 9.33
N ARG A 27 -4.50 16.88 8.73
CA ARG A 27 -5.85 16.84 9.33
C ARG A 27 -5.95 17.67 10.63
N TRP A 28 -5.15 18.73 10.75
CA TRP A 28 -5.14 19.56 11.95
C TRP A 28 -6.53 20.10 12.30
N PHE A 29 -7.23 20.71 11.34
CA PHE A 29 -8.57 21.28 11.56
C PHE A 29 -9.57 20.24 12.05
N PHE A 30 -9.56 19.05 11.41
CA PHE A 30 -10.45 17.94 11.79
C PHE A 30 -10.17 17.47 13.24
N LYS A 31 -8.91 17.35 13.59
CA LYS A 31 -8.49 16.94 14.94
C LYS A 31 -8.86 17.99 15.98
N GLU A 32 -8.69 19.26 15.64
CA GLU A 32 -9.01 20.36 16.53
C GLU A 32 -10.51 20.49 16.75
N GLY A 33 -11.31 20.42 15.68
CA GLY A 33 -12.77 20.48 15.76
C GLY A 33 -13.41 19.31 16.50
N LEU A 34 -12.72 18.17 16.61
CA LEU A 34 -13.20 16.97 17.32
C LEU A 34 -12.51 16.72 18.67
N ARG A 35 -11.72 17.69 19.16
CA ARG A 35 -10.91 17.55 20.37
C ARG A 35 -11.74 17.19 21.60
N ASP A 36 -12.90 17.80 21.74
CA ASP A 36 -13.78 17.61 22.91
C ASP A 36 -14.81 16.48 22.67
N PHE A 37 -14.88 15.96 21.45
CA PHE A 37 -15.81 14.90 21.06
C PHE A 37 -15.15 13.50 21.03
N LEU A 38 -13.90 13.42 20.61
CA LEU A 38 -13.19 12.14 20.50
C LEU A 38 -12.20 11.95 21.67
N PRO A 39 -12.00 10.70 22.12
CA PRO A 39 -10.96 10.38 23.09
C PRO A 39 -9.57 10.85 22.60
N LYS A 40 -8.74 11.31 23.53
CA LYS A 40 -7.39 11.84 23.23
C LYS A 40 -6.50 10.82 22.50
N GLU A 41 -6.65 9.56 22.84
CA GLU A 41 -5.92 8.43 22.24
C GLU A 41 -6.24 8.30 20.73
N ILE A 42 -7.50 8.54 20.35
CA ILE A 42 -7.94 8.50 18.94
C ILE A 42 -7.37 9.70 18.17
N ILE A 43 -7.40 10.89 18.77
CA ILE A 43 -6.84 12.09 18.14
C ILE A 43 -5.33 12.00 17.97
N ALA A 44 -4.63 11.44 18.96
CA ALA A 44 -3.17 11.26 18.94
C ALA A 44 -2.70 10.10 18.05
N LYS A 45 -3.60 9.19 17.66
CA LYS A 45 -3.26 7.99 16.90
C LYS A 45 -2.54 8.35 15.59
N LYS A 46 -1.38 7.74 15.38
CA LYS A 46 -0.66 7.85 14.11
C LYS A 46 -1.47 7.20 13.00
N LYS A 47 -1.48 7.82 11.83
CA LYS A 47 -2.11 7.24 10.64
C LYS A 47 -1.42 5.91 10.30
N GLN A 48 -2.20 4.84 10.27
CA GLN A 48 -1.78 3.57 9.70
C GLN A 48 -2.48 3.44 8.34
N GLY A 49 -1.72 3.16 7.28
CA GLY A 49 -2.27 2.85 5.97
C GLY A 49 -2.95 1.47 5.97
N PHE A 50 -3.79 1.23 4.97
CA PHE A 50 -4.27 -0.12 4.65
C PHE A 50 -3.15 -0.87 3.94
N GLY A 51 -2.15 -1.33 4.70
CA GLY A 51 -1.13 -2.23 4.18
C GLY A 51 -1.51 -3.67 4.55
N LEU A 52 -1.56 -4.56 3.57
CA LEU A 52 -1.62 -5.99 3.85
C LEU A 52 -0.26 -6.40 4.42
N PRO A 53 -0.22 -7.18 5.52
CA PRO A 53 1.03 -7.71 6.05
C PRO A 53 1.57 -8.88 5.20
N PHE A 54 1.51 -8.71 3.88
CA PHE A 54 1.82 -9.76 2.90
C PHE A 54 3.25 -10.29 3.06
N GLY A 55 4.23 -9.41 3.30
CA GLY A 55 5.61 -9.84 3.49
C GLY A 55 5.79 -10.75 4.69
N VAL A 56 5.09 -10.48 5.80
CA VAL A 56 5.10 -11.35 6.97
C VAL A 56 4.46 -12.70 6.64
N TRP A 57 3.33 -12.70 5.93
CA TRP A 57 2.67 -13.94 5.50
C TRP A 57 3.51 -14.74 4.51
N ALA A 58 4.15 -14.08 3.54
CA ALA A 58 5.00 -14.73 2.56
C ALA A 58 6.24 -15.36 3.21
N LEU A 59 6.81 -14.74 4.25
CA LEU A 59 7.93 -15.32 4.99
C LEU A 59 7.50 -16.49 5.91
N GLY A 60 6.28 -16.41 6.47
CA GLY A 60 5.76 -17.40 7.41
C GLY A 60 5.03 -18.58 6.76
N THR A 61 4.67 -18.51 5.48
CA THR A 61 3.87 -19.54 4.79
C THR A 61 4.61 -20.04 3.56
N PRO A 62 5.13 -21.27 3.56
CA PRO A 62 5.92 -21.82 2.46
C PRO A 62 5.21 -21.77 1.10
N GLN A 63 3.90 -22.09 1.08
CA GLN A 63 3.09 -22.07 -0.15
C GLN A 63 2.97 -20.67 -0.73
N LEU A 64 2.78 -19.65 0.11
CA LEU A 64 2.69 -18.27 -0.34
C LEU A 64 4.04 -17.73 -0.81
N LYS A 65 5.12 -18.13 -0.14
CA LYS A 65 6.48 -17.81 -0.57
C LYS A 65 6.81 -18.43 -1.93
N ALA A 66 6.44 -19.68 -2.15
CA ALA A 66 6.62 -20.37 -3.43
C ALA A 66 5.83 -19.66 -4.55
N LEU A 67 4.54 -19.38 -4.32
CA LEU A 67 3.70 -18.65 -5.27
C LEU A 67 4.28 -17.28 -5.62
N ALA A 68 4.80 -16.55 -4.64
CA ALA A 68 5.43 -15.27 -4.87
C ALA A 68 6.72 -15.42 -5.70
N SER A 69 7.61 -16.38 -5.35
CA SER A 69 8.83 -16.66 -6.12
C SER A 69 8.51 -17.03 -7.56
N ASP A 70 7.65 -18.01 -7.77
CA ASP A 70 7.27 -18.48 -9.11
C ASP A 70 6.69 -17.35 -9.98
N SER A 71 5.90 -16.47 -9.36
CA SER A 71 5.34 -15.31 -10.05
C SER A 71 6.41 -14.29 -10.45
N LEU A 72 7.35 -13.99 -9.56
CA LEU A 72 8.45 -13.07 -9.87
C LEU A 72 9.39 -13.65 -10.93
N ASP A 73 9.67 -14.94 -10.88
CA ASP A 73 10.44 -15.64 -11.93
C ASP A 73 9.72 -15.60 -13.28
N GLY A 74 8.39 -15.70 -13.28
CA GLY A 74 7.56 -15.49 -14.46
C GLY A 74 7.74 -14.09 -15.08
N LEU A 75 7.77 -13.04 -14.25
CA LEU A 75 8.03 -11.68 -14.71
C LEU A 75 9.46 -11.50 -15.24
N VAL A 76 10.45 -12.19 -14.65
CA VAL A 76 11.83 -12.22 -15.19
C VAL A 76 11.85 -12.88 -16.56
N ALA A 77 11.21 -14.03 -16.72
CA ALA A 77 11.12 -14.73 -18.00
C ALA A 77 10.44 -13.90 -19.10
N ARG A 78 9.51 -13.01 -18.72
CA ARG A 78 8.86 -12.04 -19.64
C ARG A 78 9.73 -10.81 -19.92
N GLY A 79 10.85 -10.60 -19.24
CA GLY A 79 11.67 -9.40 -19.35
C GLY A 79 11.05 -8.16 -18.68
N VAL A 80 10.04 -8.31 -17.82
CA VAL A 80 9.37 -7.20 -17.12
C VAL A 80 10.22 -6.70 -15.96
N VAL A 81 10.89 -7.62 -15.24
CA VAL A 81 11.80 -7.29 -14.14
C VAL A 81 13.13 -8.00 -14.33
N ARG A 82 14.20 -7.46 -13.75
CA ARG A 82 15.53 -8.06 -13.81
C ARG A 82 15.72 -9.14 -12.76
N ALA A 83 16.42 -10.20 -13.09
CA ALA A 83 16.68 -11.34 -12.20
C ALA A 83 17.45 -10.94 -10.94
N ASP A 84 18.49 -10.07 -11.06
CA ASP A 84 19.27 -9.58 -9.93
C ASP A 84 18.41 -8.78 -8.93
N PHE A 85 17.46 -7.98 -9.43
CA PHE A 85 16.52 -7.25 -8.61
C PHE A 85 15.60 -8.20 -7.83
N VAL A 86 15.05 -9.24 -8.48
CA VAL A 86 14.18 -10.23 -7.82
C VAL A 86 14.95 -10.99 -6.75
N GLN A 87 16.18 -11.40 -7.04
CA GLN A 87 17.03 -12.07 -6.07
C GLN A 87 17.31 -11.17 -4.85
N ASP A 88 17.72 -9.91 -5.03
CA ASP A 88 17.96 -8.96 -3.94
C ASP A 88 16.67 -8.71 -3.13
N LEU A 89 15.54 -8.55 -3.83
CA LEU A 89 14.23 -8.31 -3.21
C LEU A 89 13.82 -9.46 -2.30
N MET A 90 13.89 -10.70 -2.77
CA MET A 90 13.39 -11.88 -2.05
C MET A 90 14.34 -12.38 -0.95
N THR A 91 15.67 -12.26 -1.16
CA THR A 91 16.65 -12.83 -0.23
C THR A 91 17.13 -11.84 0.81
N LYS A 92 17.09 -10.53 0.54
CA LYS A 92 17.64 -9.50 1.41
C LYS A 92 16.56 -8.52 1.88
N ARG A 93 15.94 -7.80 0.96
CA ARG A 93 15.05 -6.68 1.31
C ARG A 93 13.76 -7.12 1.98
N LEU A 94 13.12 -8.18 1.48
CA LEU A 94 11.90 -8.71 2.06
C LEU A 94 12.08 -9.17 3.51
N PRO A 95 13.13 -9.92 3.87
CA PRO A 95 13.41 -10.26 5.28
C PRO A 95 13.76 -9.05 6.16
N GLU A 96 14.48 -8.05 5.63
CA GLU A 96 14.85 -6.85 6.39
C GLU A 96 13.64 -5.97 6.73
N HIS A 97 12.74 -5.75 5.77
CA HIS A 97 11.58 -4.89 5.94
C HIS A 97 10.30 -5.48 5.31
N PRO A 98 9.71 -6.54 5.93
CA PRO A 98 8.55 -7.25 5.36
C PRO A 98 7.35 -6.35 5.10
N GLY A 99 7.13 -5.34 5.96
CA GLY A 99 6.01 -4.42 5.81
C GLY A 99 6.08 -3.52 4.57
N TYR A 100 7.29 -3.14 4.16
CA TYR A 100 7.51 -2.27 3.00
C TYR A 100 7.69 -3.10 1.72
N PHE A 101 8.65 -4.02 1.73
CA PHE A 101 8.96 -4.81 0.52
C PHE A 101 7.93 -5.90 0.24
N GLY A 102 7.17 -6.31 1.26
CA GLY A 102 6.04 -7.22 1.07
C GLY A 102 4.95 -6.68 0.15
N GLU A 103 4.66 -5.38 0.23
CA GLU A 103 3.73 -4.73 -0.69
C GLU A 103 4.23 -4.77 -2.13
N MET A 104 5.52 -4.53 -2.35
CA MET A 104 6.14 -4.64 -3.67
C MET A 104 6.07 -6.07 -4.22
N VAL A 105 6.41 -7.06 -3.42
CA VAL A 105 6.29 -8.49 -3.80
C VAL A 105 4.84 -8.83 -4.16
N TRP A 106 3.87 -8.37 -3.36
CA TRP A 106 2.46 -8.58 -3.64
C TRP A 106 2.03 -7.96 -4.97
N ILE A 107 2.43 -6.72 -5.25
CA ILE A 107 2.08 -6.02 -6.51
C ILE A 107 2.64 -6.80 -7.72
N LEU A 108 3.91 -7.19 -7.66
CA LEU A 108 4.57 -7.94 -8.73
C LEU A 108 3.93 -9.33 -8.92
N MET A 109 3.67 -10.04 -7.84
CA MET A 109 2.96 -11.33 -7.88
C MET A 109 1.59 -11.19 -8.55
N MET A 110 0.80 -10.19 -8.14
CA MET A 110 -0.53 -9.95 -8.73
C MET A 110 -0.45 -9.58 -10.21
N LEU A 111 0.59 -8.82 -10.61
CA LEU A 111 0.82 -8.51 -12.02
C LEU A 111 1.05 -9.79 -12.85
N GLU A 112 1.91 -10.70 -12.38
CA GLU A 112 2.14 -11.96 -13.09
C GLU A 112 0.89 -12.83 -13.15
N GLN A 113 0.16 -12.96 -12.04
CA GLN A 113 -1.09 -13.72 -12.02
C GLN A 113 -2.11 -13.14 -13.02
N TRP A 114 -2.19 -11.82 -13.11
CA TRP A 114 -3.04 -11.15 -14.09
C TRP A 114 -2.56 -11.41 -15.53
N LEU A 115 -1.24 -11.31 -15.78
CA LEU A 115 -0.65 -11.58 -17.09
C LEU A 115 -0.88 -13.03 -17.52
N GLN A 116 -0.73 -14.01 -16.62
CA GLN A 116 -1.02 -15.42 -16.91
C GLN A 116 -2.49 -15.61 -17.33
N ALA A 117 -3.41 -14.98 -16.61
CA ALA A 117 -4.84 -15.08 -16.90
C ALA A 117 -5.24 -14.39 -18.22
N HIS A 118 -4.49 -13.40 -18.68
CA HIS A 118 -4.88 -12.54 -19.81
C HIS A 118 -3.86 -12.53 -20.97
N ALA A 119 -2.70 -13.16 -20.84
CA ALA A 119 -1.62 -13.09 -21.84
C ALA A 119 -2.05 -13.58 -23.24
N ALA A 120 -3.03 -14.47 -23.34
CA ALA A 120 -3.59 -14.88 -24.62
C ALA A 120 -4.33 -13.75 -25.37
N LYS A 121 -4.77 -12.70 -24.65
CA LYS A 121 -5.48 -11.54 -25.21
C LYS A 121 -4.53 -10.40 -25.63
N PHE A 122 -3.28 -10.43 -25.18
CA PHE A 122 -2.28 -9.35 -25.38
C PHE A 122 -1.02 -9.86 -26.10
N ARG A 123 -1.16 -10.83 -27.03
CA ARG A 123 -0.07 -11.12 -27.98
C ARG A 123 0.02 -9.95 -28.94
N VAL A 124 1.02 -9.08 -28.70
CA VAL A 124 1.53 -8.14 -29.71
C VAL A 124 2.43 -8.91 -30.66
#